data_89198b822e9ab49577c3dcf17cea48d7
#
_entry.id   89198b822e9ab49577c3dcf17cea48d7
#
_cell.length_a   1.000
_cell.length_b   1.000
_cell.length_c   1.000
_cell.angle_alpha   90.00
_cell.angle_beta   90.00
_cell.angle_gamma   90.00
#
_symmetry.space_group_name_H-M   'P 1'
#
loop_
_entity.id
_entity.type
_entity.pdbx_description
1 polymer ?
#
loop_
_entity_poly.entity_id
_entity_poly.type
_entity_poly.pdbx_seq_one_letter_code
_entity_poly.pdbx_strand_id
1 'polypeptide(L)'
;MSAITVLLALSPIIWLIVALSILKLPAWQATSVAAIGSFIIAITAFQSDPFIMVTGALEGAALAIWPILLVITAAIFVYNLVVHTKAMETIKTMLSSVTSDTRVLALLLAWGFGAFMEGMAGFGTAVAIPAAMMVAVGFDPLKSIIACLVANSVPTTFGSIGIPTTTLASLTNLDPSHLGTFISVQLFLLNLIAPFFVVMIIGGGIKASKGVFLVTLLSGVALAVPETIINAVMGPELSVISASIVIMAVIIGCAKIMPPNDPEYAVKQTGEVPKVSGSEGLIAAMPFILIFVLLLLTSKLFPAINGPLASIKTSVPIYQGAGAKPYTFVWIATPGIMIFIAGIVGGFIQKAKAGEIFGTLGSTVKNLKFTYLTIITVVMTAKLMTYSGMTADIAKAMVAGTGSLYPLFAPIVGALGAFLTGSGTNSNVLFGPLQIAAAQGLNPTNFEDLGFWLAAVNSGAAGIGKMLSPQSIAISIGAVGPALKAYLENHKEINAEEAHNLEHEIEASVIMNSAFKYFIIFIIMHGCISFFGQHFIHEIHHIFF
;
A
#
# COMPACT_ATOMS: atom_id res chain seq x y z
N MET A 1 33.19 2.08 15.81
CA MET A 1 32.78 2.27 14.40
C MET A 1 33.25 3.64 13.95
N SER A 2 33.90 3.80 12.79
CA SER A 2 34.29 5.12 12.32
C SER A 2 33.11 5.84 11.67
N ALA A 3 33.07 7.19 11.77
CA ALA A 3 32.02 7.97 11.09
C ALA A 3 32.05 7.75 9.57
N ILE A 4 33.20 7.47 9.00
CA ILE A 4 33.39 7.17 7.57
C ILE A 4 32.67 5.87 7.19
N THR A 5 32.77 4.81 8.00
CA THR A 5 32.11 3.54 7.75
C THR A 5 30.58 3.72 7.71
N VAL A 6 30.04 4.51 8.65
CA VAL A 6 28.58 4.81 8.68
C VAL A 6 28.15 5.62 7.45
N LEU A 7 28.95 6.61 7.03
CA LEU A 7 28.66 7.38 5.81
C LEU A 7 28.68 6.52 4.55
N LEU A 8 29.65 5.60 4.45
CA LEU A 8 29.70 4.65 3.33
C LEU A 8 28.51 3.69 3.36
N ALA A 9 28.11 3.19 4.53
CA ALA A 9 26.91 2.36 4.68
C ALA A 9 25.63 3.11 4.27
N LEU A 10 25.51 4.39 4.61
CA LEU A 10 24.37 5.24 4.26
C LEU A 10 24.36 5.68 2.79
N SER A 11 25.48 5.61 2.09
CA SER A 11 25.60 6.20 0.74
C SER A 11 24.61 5.64 -0.28
N PRO A 12 24.20 4.34 -0.31
CA PRO A 12 23.14 3.88 -1.22
C PRO A 12 21.80 4.54 -0.93
N ILE A 13 21.47 4.76 0.35
CA ILE A 13 20.23 5.44 0.77
C ILE A 13 20.29 6.92 0.41
N ILE A 14 21.41 7.59 0.71
CA ILE A 14 21.65 9.00 0.34
C ILE A 14 21.55 9.17 -1.17
N TRP A 15 22.14 8.24 -1.94
CA TRP A 15 22.00 8.23 -3.39
C TRP A 15 20.53 8.15 -3.83
N LEU A 16 19.75 7.25 -3.26
CA LEU A 16 18.32 7.14 -3.59
C LEU A 16 17.57 8.43 -3.30
N ILE A 17 17.84 9.08 -2.16
CA ILE A 17 17.27 10.38 -1.80
C ILE A 17 17.63 11.43 -2.85
N VAL A 18 18.90 11.58 -3.17
CA VAL A 18 19.38 12.57 -4.15
C VAL A 18 18.83 12.27 -5.54
N ALA A 19 18.93 11.00 -5.98
CA ALA A 19 18.51 10.60 -7.32
C ALA A 19 17.01 10.82 -7.57
N LEU A 20 16.18 10.45 -6.58
CA LEU A 20 14.72 10.52 -6.74
C LEU A 20 14.15 11.92 -6.44
N SER A 21 14.66 12.62 -5.40
CA SER A 21 14.10 13.89 -4.95
C SER A 21 14.74 15.11 -5.61
N ILE A 22 16.08 15.11 -5.79
CA ILE A 22 16.82 16.25 -6.33
C ILE A 22 17.02 16.11 -7.84
N LEU A 23 17.60 14.98 -8.28
CA LEU A 23 17.88 14.74 -9.71
C LEU A 23 16.65 14.29 -10.48
N LYS A 24 15.56 13.91 -9.78
CA LYS A 24 14.29 13.43 -10.38
C LYS A 24 14.49 12.30 -11.39
N LEU A 25 15.47 11.43 -11.16
CA LEU A 25 15.71 10.29 -12.02
C LEU A 25 14.56 9.29 -11.94
N PRO A 26 14.28 8.56 -13.04
CA PRO A 26 13.34 7.44 -13.01
C PRO A 26 13.76 6.41 -11.95
N ALA A 27 12.80 5.83 -11.21
CA ALA A 27 13.07 4.91 -10.11
C ALA A 27 13.98 3.74 -10.51
N TRP A 28 13.79 3.17 -11.71
CA TRP A 28 14.61 2.06 -12.19
C TRP A 28 16.09 2.42 -12.37
N GLN A 29 16.41 3.67 -12.76
CA GLN A 29 17.79 4.14 -12.84
C GLN A 29 18.39 4.34 -11.46
N ALA A 30 17.67 5.02 -10.56
CA ALA A 30 18.10 5.29 -9.20
C ALA A 30 18.41 4.00 -8.44
N THR A 31 17.51 3.00 -8.49
CA THR A 31 17.68 1.72 -7.80
C THR A 31 18.74 0.83 -8.43
N SER A 32 18.92 0.87 -9.76
CA SER A 32 20.00 0.15 -10.43
C SER A 32 21.37 0.65 -10.00
N VAL A 33 21.56 1.97 -9.96
CA VAL A 33 22.81 2.58 -9.48
C VAL A 33 23.02 2.27 -7.99
N ALA A 34 21.96 2.29 -7.17
CA ALA A 34 22.04 1.92 -5.76
C ALA A 34 22.50 0.46 -5.58
N ALA A 35 22.00 -0.49 -6.39
CA ALA A 35 22.42 -1.89 -6.33
C ALA A 35 23.90 -2.06 -6.70
N ILE A 36 24.34 -1.44 -7.79
CA ILE A 36 25.76 -1.47 -8.22
C ILE A 36 26.65 -0.81 -7.15
N GLY A 37 26.25 0.36 -6.63
CA GLY A 37 26.98 1.07 -5.59
C GLY A 37 27.08 0.25 -4.30
N SER A 38 25.98 -0.38 -3.86
CA SER A 38 25.99 -1.27 -2.69
C SER A 38 26.93 -2.46 -2.87
N PHE A 39 26.96 -3.07 -4.06
CA PHE A 39 27.88 -4.15 -4.36
C PHE A 39 29.35 -3.69 -4.26
N ILE A 40 29.69 -2.55 -4.88
CA ILE A 40 31.04 -1.99 -4.85
C ILE A 40 31.45 -1.67 -3.41
N ILE A 41 30.59 -1.03 -2.63
CA ILE A 41 30.87 -0.66 -1.23
C ILE A 41 31.04 -1.91 -0.37
N ALA A 42 30.20 -2.94 -0.58
CA ALA A 42 30.31 -4.21 0.13
C ALA A 42 31.70 -4.85 -0.03
N ILE A 43 32.22 -4.90 -1.24
CA ILE A 43 33.53 -5.54 -1.52
C ILE A 43 34.73 -4.64 -1.16
N THR A 44 34.61 -3.32 -1.30
CA THR A 44 35.74 -2.39 -1.08
C THR A 44 35.85 -1.91 0.36
N ALA A 45 34.76 -1.42 0.94
CA ALA A 45 34.73 -0.81 2.27
C ALA A 45 34.42 -1.83 3.38
N PHE A 46 33.54 -2.80 3.10
CA PHE A 46 33.16 -3.85 4.05
C PHE A 46 33.92 -5.16 3.84
N GLN A 47 34.83 -5.22 2.86
CA GLN A 47 35.70 -6.36 2.57
C GLN A 47 34.95 -7.70 2.44
N SER A 48 33.69 -7.64 1.98
CA SER A 48 32.88 -8.82 1.74
C SER A 48 33.41 -9.60 0.53
N ASP A 49 33.29 -10.93 0.58
CA ASP A 49 33.67 -11.78 -0.55
C ASP A 49 32.80 -11.48 -1.77
N PRO A 50 33.39 -11.17 -2.95
CA PRO A 50 32.63 -10.82 -4.14
C PRO A 50 31.67 -11.91 -4.61
N PHE A 51 32.07 -13.21 -4.51
CA PHE A 51 31.20 -14.32 -4.89
C PHE A 51 29.99 -14.42 -3.97
N ILE A 52 30.19 -14.29 -2.66
CA ILE A 52 29.09 -14.27 -1.68
C ILE A 52 28.12 -13.12 -1.97
N MET A 53 28.64 -11.93 -2.31
CA MET A 53 27.81 -10.77 -2.64
C MET A 53 27.03 -10.97 -3.94
N VAL A 54 27.60 -11.60 -4.96
CA VAL A 54 26.88 -11.99 -6.19
C VAL A 54 25.73 -12.93 -5.85
N THR A 55 26.00 -13.99 -5.05
CA THR A 55 24.94 -14.92 -4.65
C THR A 55 23.84 -14.27 -3.82
N GLY A 56 24.17 -13.30 -2.96
CA GLY A 56 23.23 -12.48 -2.22
C GLY A 56 22.36 -11.60 -3.13
N ALA A 57 22.95 -10.99 -4.15
CA ALA A 57 22.21 -10.23 -5.16
C ALA A 57 21.25 -11.14 -5.95
N LEU A 58 21.70 -12.33 -6.33
CA LEU A 58 20.86 -13.31 -7.04
C LEU A 58 19.68 -13.80 -6.18
N GLU A 59 19.88 -14.01 -4.88
CA GLU A 59 18.77 -14.31 -3.96
C GLU A 59 17.78 -13.14 -3.89
N GLY A 60 18.28 -11.90 -3.84
CA GLY A 60 17.43 -10.70 -3.91
C GLY A 60 16.61 -10.65 -5.20
N ALA A 61 17.21 -10.95 -6.34
CA ALA A 61 16.52 -11.03 -7.62
C ALA A 61 15.47 -12.17 -7.65
N ALA A 62 15.79 -13.33 -7.10
CA ALA A 62 14.86 -14.46 -6.99
C ALA A 62 13.64 -14.08 -6.15
N LEU A 63 13.83 -13.46 -4.97
CA LEU A 63 12.77 -12.96 -4.11
C LEU A 63 11.92 -11.90 -4.82
N ALA A 64 12.54 -11.01 -5.58
CA ALA A 64 11.82 -10.01 -6.35
C ALA A 64 10.92 -10.63 -7.43
N ILE A 65 11.44 -11.61 -8.18
CA ILE A 65 10.71 -12.26 -9.27
C ILE A 65 9.59 -13.14 -8.72
N TRP A 66 9.87 -13.94 -7.69
CA TRP A 66 8.93 -14.87 -7.09
C TRP A 66 8.96 -14.78 -5.56
N PRO A 67 7.87 -14.34 -4.88
CA PRO A 67 6.51 -14.13 -5.38
C PRO A 67 6.18 -12.69 -5.79
N ILE A 68 7.03 -11.68 -5.48
CA ILE A 68 6.64 -10.26 -5.47
C ILE A 68 6.12 -9.80 -6.84
N LEU A 69 6.93 -9.91 -7.89
CA LEU A 69 6.54 -9.47 -9.24
C LEU A 69 5.41 -10.32 -9.85
N LEU A 70 5.31 -11.58 -9.46
CA LEU A 70 4.22 -12.45 -9.88
C LEU A 70 2.86 -11.90 -9.40
N VAL A 71 2.74 -11.58 -8.11
CA VAL A 71 1.51 -11.03 -7.52
C VAL A 71 1.20 -9.65 -8.10
N ILE A 72 2.20 -8.78 -8.21
CA ILE A 72 2.04 -7.45 -8.79
C ILE A 72 1.51 -7.54 -10.23
N THR A 73 2.11 -8.40 -11.04
CA THR A 73 1.68 -8.58 -12.44
C THR A 73 0.26 -9.11 -12.52
N ALA A 74 -0.08 -10.08 -11.69
CA ALA A 74 -1.42 -10.67 -11.65
C ALA A 74 -2.49 -9.65 -11.23
N ALA A 75 -2.22 -8.87 -10.17
CA ALA A 75 -3.15 -7.85 -9.67
C ALA A 75 -3.40 -6.75 -10.71
N ILE A 76 -2.34 -6.22 -11.33
CA ILE A 76 -2.46 -5.17 -12.36
C ILE A 76 -3.11 -5.74 -13.64
N PHE A 77 -2.85 -6.99 -13.99
CA PHE A 77 -3.54 -7.66 -15.10
C PHE A 77 -5.05 -7.72 -14.88
N VAL A 78 -5.50 -8.16 -13.70
CA VAL A 78 -6.95 -8.22 -13.38
C VAL A 78 -7.55 -6.83 -13.43
N TYR A 79 -6.90 -5.83 -12.84
CA TYR A 79 -7.37 -4.45 -12.90
C TYR A 79 -7.52 -3.96 -14.35
N ASN A 80 -6.47 -4.12 -15.17
CA ASN A 80 -6.49 -3.72 -16.59
C ASN A 80 -7.58 -4.45 -17.37
N LEU A 81 -7.83 -5.71 -17.06
CA LEU A 81 -8.88 -6.50 -17.69
C LEU A 81 -10.29 -5.97 -17.35
N VAL A 82 -10.53 -5.67 -16.08
CA VAL A 82 -11.80 -5.07 -15.60
C VAL A 82 -12.04 -3.69 -16.20
N VAL A 83 -10.98 -2.90 -16.42
CA VAL A 83 -11.05 -1.64 -17.17
C VAL A 83 -11.34 -1.89 -18.65
N HIS A 84 -10.66 -2.84 -19.29
CA HIS A 84 -10.84 -3.20 -20.69
C HIS A 84 -12.27 -3.66 -21.00
N THR A 85 -12.87 -4.48 -20.13
CA THR A 85 -14.25 -4.97 -20.24
C THR A 85 -15.31 -3.92 -19.90
N LYS A 86 -14.91 -2.70 -19.52
CA LYS A 86 -15.77 -1.61 -19.01
C LYS A 86 -16.52 -1.96 -17.71
N ALA A 87 -16.24 -3.08 -17.09
CA ALA A 87 -16.85 -3.47 -15.82
C ALA A 87 -16.52 -2.47 -14.68
N MET A 88 -15.36 -1.79 -14.76
CA MET A 88 -15.00 -0.71 -13.83
C MET A 88 -15.99 0.45 -13.90
N GLU A 89 -16.50 0.81 -15.07
CA GLU A 89 -17.50 1.89 -15.21
C GLU A 89 -18.83 1.50 -14.57
N THR A 90 -19.25 0.24 -14.71
CA THR A 90 -20.43 -0.29 -14.01
C THR A 90 -20.29 -0.19 -12.49
N ILE A 91 -19.12 -0.57 -11.94
CA ILE A 91 -18.83 -0.47 -10.50
C ILE A 91 -18.87 1.00 -10.04
N LYS A 92 -18.24 1.90 -10.79
CA LYS A 92 -18.24 3.35 -10.48
C LYS A 92 -19.65 3.91 -10.43
N THR A 93 -20.48 3.63 -11.45
CA THR A 93 -21.86 4.08 -11.52
C THR A 93 -22.69 3.58 -10.34
N MET A 94 -22.53 2.30 -9.99
CA MET A 94 -23.23 1.69 -8.86
C MET A 94 -22.88 2.38 -7.52
N LEU A 95 -21.58 2.65 -7.28
CA LEU A 95 -21.13 3.27 -6.05
C LEU A 95 -21.57 4.74 -5.95
N SER A 96 -21.51 5.49 -7.05
CA SER A 96 -21.90 6.91 -7.07
C SER A 96 -23.39 7.14 -6.86
N SER A 97 -24.23 6.10 -7.03
CA SER A 97 -25.68 6.18 -6.85
C SER A 97 -26.18 5.90 -5.42
N VAL A 98 -25.27 5.57 -4.47
CA VAL A 98 -25.68 5.08 -3.14
C VAL A 98 -26.28 6.16 -2.25
N THR A 99 -25.77 7.39 -2.30
CA THR A 99 -26.17 8.48 -1.41
C THR A 99 -26.03 9.83 -2.09
N SER A 100 -26.87 10.79 -1.67
CA SER A 100 -26.80 12.20 -2.08
C SER A 100 -26.00 13.09 -1.12
N ASP A 101 -25.52 12.58 0.02
CA ASP A 101 -24.65 13.34 0.94
C ASP A 101 -23.19 13.20 0.51
N THR A 102 -22.54 14.33 0.22
CA THR A 102 -21.14 14.38 -0.24
C THR A 102 -20.17 13.76 0.76
N ARG A 103 -20.40 13.87 2.06
CA ARG A 103 -19.53 13.35 3.11
C ARG A 103 -19.58 11.82 3.15
N VAL A 104 -20.78 11.24 3.07
CA VAL A 104 -21.00 9.79 3.04
C VAL A 104 -20.53 9.20 1.72
N LEU A 105 -20.75 9.92 0.61
CA LEU A 105 -20.24 9.51 -0.70
C LEU A 105 -18.71 9.51 -0.72
N ALA A 106 -18.07 10.52 -0.12
CA ALA A 106 -16.61 10.56 0.02
C ALA A 106 -16.07 9.42 0.89
N LEU A 107 -16.76 9.08 2.01
CA LEU A 107 -16.42 7.88 2.79
C LEU A 107 -16.52 6.61 1.94
N LEU A 108 -17.58 6.47 1.14
CA LEU A 108 -17.74 5.30 0.29
C LEU A 108 -16.65 5.21 -0.78
N LEU A 109 -16.33 6.33 -1.46
CA LEU A 109 -15.39 6.35 -2.58
C LEU A 109 -13.92 6.37 -2.12
N ALA A 110 -13.54 7.31 -1.24
CA ALA A 110 -12.15 7.46 -0.82
C ALA A 110 -11.74 6.43 0.22
N TRP A 111 -12.58 6.15 1.23
CA TRP A 111 -12.25 5.24 2.32
C TRP A 111 -12.59 3.79 1.99
N GLY A 112 -13.84 3.48 1.63
CA GLY A 112 -14.27 2.10 1.35
C GLY A 112 -13.73 1.55 0.04
N PHE A 113 -14.07 2.20 -1.08
CA PHE A 113 -13.62 1.76 -2.40
C PHE A 113 -12.13 2.02 -2.63
N GLY A 114 -11.59 3.12 -2.07
CA GLY A 114 -10.15 3.39 -2.09
C GLY A 114 -9.35 2.28 -1.40
N ALA A 115 -9.77 1.83 -0.19
CA ALA A 115 -9.14 0.69 0.48
C ALA A 115 -9.27 -0.61 -0.32
N PHE A 116 -10.43 -0.85 -0.95
CA PHE A 116 -10.62 -2.00 -1.84
C PHE A 116 -9.63 -1.96 -3.02
N MET A 117 -9.49 -0.80 -3.67
CA MET A 117 -8.56 -0.63 -4.79
C MET A 117 -7.09 -0.78 -4.36
N GLU A 118 -6.73 -0.29 -3.16
CA GLU A 118 -5.39 -0.51 -2.62
C GLU A 118 -5.14 -2.00 -2.36
N GLY A 119 -6.07 -2.68 -1.70
CA GLY A 119 -5.99 -4.12 -1.44
C GLY A 119 -5.87 -4.95 -2.70
N MET A 120 -6.59 -4.59 -3.76
CA MET A 120 -6.62 -5.35 -5.01
C MET A 120 -5.45 -5.05 -5.94
N ALA A 121 -5.15 -3.77 -6.19
CA ALA A 121 -4.21 -3.36 -7.22
C ALA A 121 -3.02 -2.54 -6.70
N GLY A 122 -3.24 -1.67 -5.71
CA GLY A 122 -2.22 -0.76 -5.20
C GLY A 122 -1.71 0.21 -6.28
N PHE A 123 -0.41 0.51 -6.28
CA PHE A 123 0.30 1.29 -7.32
C PHE A 123 -0.34 2.64 -7.68
N GLY A 124 -1.02 3.29 -6.72
CA GLY A 124 -1.66 4.59 -6.90
C GLY A 124 -3.10 4.53 -7.42
N THR A 125 -3.63 3.36 -7.81
CA THR A 125 -5.03 3.22 -8.26
C THR A 125 -6.03 3.61 -7.17
N ALA A 126 -5.69 3.36 -5.92
CA ALA A 126 -6.49 3.67 -4.73
C ALA A 126 -6.68 5.17 -4.48
N VAL A 127 -5.82 6.02 -5.02
CA VAL A 127 -5.98 7.47 -4.95
C VAL A 127 -6.54 8.00 -6.26
N ALA A 128 -5.96 7.57 -7.39
CA ALA A 128 -6.29 8.06 -8.71
C ALA A 128 -7.76 7.87 -9.09
N ILE A 129 -8.27 6.64 -8.91
CA ILE A 129 -9.62 6.30 -9.35
C ILE A 129 -10.70 6.95 -8.48
N PRO A 130 -10.66 6.80 -7.14
CA PRO A 130 -11.65 7.46 -6.29
C PRO A 130 -11.64 8.99 -6.43
N ALA A 131 -10.46 9.63 -6.50
CA ALA A 131 -10.36 11.07 -6.66
C ALA A 131 -10.97 11.53 -8.00
N ALA A 132 -10.68 10.84 -9.11
CA ALA A 132 -11.28 11.15 -10.40
C ALA A 132 -12.80 10.91 -10.40
N MET A 133 -13.30 9.87 -9.72
CA MET A 133 -14.74 9.63 -9.56
C MET A 133 -15.42 10.76 -8.79
N MET A 134 -14.80 11.21 -7.68
CA MET A 134 -15.33 12.30 -6.87
C MET A 134 -15.41 13.59 -7.70
N VAL A 135 -14.35 13.94 -8.45
CA VAL A 135 -14.36 15.12 -9.32
C VAL A 135 -15.42 15.01 -10.42
N ALA A 136 -15.58 13.84 -11.02
CA ALA A 136 -16.59 13.62 -12.07
C ALA A 136 -18.03 13.84 -11.57
N VAL A 137 -18.31 13.67 -10.27
CA VAL A 137 -19.61 13.94 -9.65
C VAL A 137 -19.68 15.30 -8.94
N GLY A 138 -18.70 16.18 -9.19
CA GLY A 138 -18.75 17.58 -8.78
C GLY A 138 -18.06 17.92 -7.46
N PHE A 139 -17.19 17.05 -6.95
CA PHE A 139 -16.37 17.39 -5.79
C PHE A 139 -15.21 18.33 -6.20
N ASP A 140 -14.79 19.14 -5.25
CA ASP A 140 -13.57 19.93 -5.34
C ASP A 140 -12.35 19.05 -5.63
N PRO A 141 -11.54 19.35 -6.67
CA PRO A 141 -10.45 18.51 -7.11
C PRO A 141 -9.33 18.36 -6.06
N LEU A 142 -8.92 19.46 -5.41
CA LEU A 142 -7.88 19.45 -4.38
C LEU A 142 -8.31 18.63 -3.17
N LYS A 143 -9.52 18.87 -2.66
CA LYS A 143 -10.06 18.14 -1.53
C LYS A 143 -10.20 16.64 -1.84
N SER A 144 -10.61 16.29 -3.07
CA SER A 144 -10.74 14.90 -3.52
C SER A 144 -9.39 14.18 -3.49
N ILE A 145 -8.34 14.80 -4.03
CA ILE A 145 -6.99 14.23 -4.01
C ILE A 145 -6.49 14.07 -2.58
N ILE A 146 -6.60 15.11 -1.75
CA ILE A 146 -6.10 15.07 -0.37
C ILE A 146 -6.87 14.03 0.47
N ALA A 147 -8.19 13.97 0.34
CA ALA A 147 -9.01 12.98 1.04
C ALA A 147 -8.61 11.56 0.66
N CYS A 148 -8.36 11.29 -0.63
CA CYS A 148 -7.90 9.98 -1.10
C CYS A 148 -6.46 9.66 -0.65
N LEU A 149 -5.54 10.64 -0.63
CA LEU A 149 -4.18 10.45 -0.11
C LEU A 149 -4.20 10.10 1.39
N VAL A 150 -5.01 10.82 2.18
CA VAL A 150 -5.19 10.55 3.62
C VAL A 150 -5.83 9.19 3.84
N ALA A 151 -6.92 8.88 3.13
CA ALA A 151 -7.59 7.59 3.22
C ALA A 151 -6.66 6.42 2.87
N ASN A 152 -5.79 6.59 1.85
CA ASN A 152 -4.88 5.55 1.40
C ASN A 152 -3.67 5.33 2.32
N SER A 153 -3.39 6.23 3.24
CA SER A 153 -2.21 6.15 4.11
C SER A 153 -2.21 4.93 5.04
N VAL A 154 -3.36 4.41 5.40
CA VAL A 154 -3.49 3.28 6.32
C VAL A 154 -3.52 1.93 5.58
N PRO A 155 -4.38 1.69 4.58
CA PRO A 155 -4.46 0.39 3.91
C PRO A 155 -3.23 0.05 3.04
N THR A 156 -2.34 1.02 2.77
CA THR A 156 -1.14 0.83 1.92
C THR A 156 -0.26 -0.35 2.36
N THR A 157 -0.16 -0.61 3.65
CA THR A 157 0.68 -1.69 4.19
C THR A 157 0.21 -3.08 3.76
N PHE A 158 -1.08 -3.23 3.46
CA PHE A 158 -1.70 -4.46 2.97
C PHE A 158 -2.15 -4.35 1.50
N GLY A 159 -1.63 -3.33 0.79
CA GLY A 159 -1.93 -3.10 -0.62
C GLY A 159 -1.44 -4.24 -1.52
N SER A 160 -2.00 -4.31 -2.74
CA SER A 160 -1.65 -5.34 -3.74
C SER A 160 -1.61 -6.74 -3.14
N ILE A 161 -2.69 -7.13 -2.45
CA ILE A 161 -2.84 -8.46 -1.83
C ILE A 161 -1.73 -8.74 -0.79
N GLY A 162 -1.50 -7.77 0.10
CA GLY A 162 -0.57 -7.90 1.21
C GLY A 162 0.92 -7.88 0.86
N ILE A 163 1.28 -7.54 -0.37
CA ILE A 163 2.69 -7.57 -0.84
C ILE A 163 3.65 -6.77 0.04
N PRO A 164 3.36 -5.55 0.50
CA PRO A 164 4.31 -4.83 1.36
C PRO A 164 4.65 -5.63 2.63
N THR A 165 3.65 -6.20 3.30
CA THR A 165 3.80 -6.96 4.54
C THR A 165 4.46 -8.32 4.29
N THR A 166 4.04 -9.09 3.28
CA THR A 166 4.64 -10.39 2.96
C THR A 166 6.09 -10.27 2.49
N THR A 167 6.42 -9.21 1.76
CA THR A 167 7.79 -8.88 1.37
C THR A 167 8.66 -8.57 2.59
N LEU A 168 8.15 -7.74 3.52
CA LEU A 168 8.83 -7.42 4.77
C LEU A 168 9.08 -8.70 5.58
N ALA A 169 8.07 -9.52 5.78
CA ALA A 169 8.17 -10.80 6.47
C ALA A 169 9.25 -11.71 5.85
N SER A 170 9.28 -11.82 4.52
CA SER A 170 10.26 -12.62 3.80
C SER A 170 11.70 -12.10 3.95
N LEU A 171 11.90 -10.77 3.97
CA LEU A 171 13.21 -10.14 4.12
C LEU A 171 13.75 -10.24 5.54
N THR A 172 12.86 -10.25 6.54
CA THR A 172 13.20 -10.25 7.96
C THR A 172 13.08 -11.63 8.62
N ASN A 173 12.62 -12.64 7.87
CA ASN A 173 12.32 -13.99 8.34
C ASN A 173 11.29 -14.04 9.48
N LEU A 174 10.33 -13.09 9.47
CA LEU A 174 9.20 -13.04 10.41
C LEU A 174 7.99 -13.79 9.85
N ASP A 175 7.10 -14.29 10.74
CA ASP A 175 5.82 -14.84 10.27
C ASP A 175 4.90 -13.73 9.73
N PRO A 176 4.35 -13.87 8.52
CA PRO A 176 3.53 -12.83 7.89
C PRO A 176 2.25 -12.52 8.66
N SER A 177 1.60 -13.52 9.29
CA SER A 177 0.35 -13.33 10.04
C SER A 177 0.61 -12.57 11.33
N HIS A 178 1.67 -12.95 12.07
CA HIS A 178 2.09 -12.22 13.27
C HIS A 178 2.46 -10.77 12.94
N LEU A 179 3.29 -10.57 11.91
CA LEU A 179 3.69 -9.24 11.47
C LEU A 179 2.48 -8.40 11.06
N GLY A 180 1.56 -8.96 10.26
CA GLY A 180 0.33 -8.29 9.85
C GLY A 180 -0.55 -7.91 11.04
N THR A 181 -0.65 -8.76 12.05
CA THR A 181 -1.39 -8.47 13.28
C THR A 181 -0.77 -7.31 14.05
N PHE A 182 0.55 -7.31 14.26
CA PHE A 182 1.23 -6.18 14.90
C PHE A 182 1.05 -4.86 14.14
N ILE A 183 1.11 -4.90 12.80
CA ILE A 183 0.83 -3.73 11.95
C ILE A 183 -0.60 -3.22 12.18
N SER A 184 -1.60 -4.09 12.10
CA SER A 184 -3.01 -3.70 12.25
C SER A 184 -3.33 -3.19 13.65
N VAL A 185 -2.72 -3.75 14.70
CA VAL A 185 -2.85 -3.24 16.08
C VAL A 185 -2.25 -1.84 16.20
N GLN A 186 -1.08 -1.59 15.64
CA GLN A 186 -0.47 -0.25 15.65
C GLN A 186 -1.27 0.78 14.85
N LEU A 187 -1.87 0.36 13.74
CA LEU A 187 -2.70 1.22 12.90
C LEU A 187 -4.15 1.34 13.40
N PHE A 188 -4.56 0.58 14.43
CA PHE A 188 -5.95 0.52 14.89
C PHE A 188 -6.54 1.91 15.18
N LEU A 189 -5.82 2.74 15.93
CA LEU A 189 -6.26 4.10 16.23
C LEU A 189 -6.30 4.99 14.98
N LEU A 190 -5.33 4.85 14.09
CA LEU A 190 -5.30 5.57 12.82
C LEU A 190 -6.46 5.15 11.92
N ASN A 191 -6.81 3.86 11.89
CA ASN A 191 -7.98 3.33 11.18
C ASN A 191 -9.30 3.95 11.68
N LEU A 192 -9.41 4.21 12.98
CA LEU A 192 -10.60 4.86 13.56
C LEU A 192 -10.69 6.35 13.22
N ILE A 193 -9.54 7.03 13.11
CA ILE A 193 -9.48 8.49 12.98
C ILE A 193 -9.44 8.94 11.51
N ALA A 194 -8.79 8.18 10.62
CA ALA A 194 -8.63 8.55 9.22
C ALA A 194 -9.96 8.90 8.50
N PRO A 195 -11.07 8.17 8.65
CA PRO A 195 -12.33 8.51 8.01
C PRO A 195 -12.91 9.86 8.50
N PHE A 196 -12.62 10.29 9.72
CA PHE A 196 -13.01 11.63 10.19
C PHE A 196 -12.25 12.72 9.43
N PHE A 197 -10.96 12.51 9.12
CA PHE A 197 -10.22 13.46 8.29
C PHE A 197 -10.79 13.52 6.87
N VAL A 198 -11.20 12.39 6.29
CA VAL A 198 -11.88 12.38 4.97
C VAL A 198 -13.13 13.26 5.01
N VAL A 199 -13.99 13.07 6.01
CA VAL A 199 -15.21 13.89 6.20
C VAL A 199 -14.88 15.36 6.40
N MET A 200 -13.88 15.68 7.24
CA MET A 200 -13.48 17.07 7.52
C MET A 200 -12.85 17.76 6.30
N ILE A 201 -12.08 17.05 5.49
CA ILE A 201 -11.48 17.60 4.27
C ILE A 201 -12.57 17.98 3.28
N ILE A 202 -13.49 17.04 3.02
CA ILE A 202 -14.57 17.24 2.03
C ILE A 202 -15.57 18.29 2.51
N GLY A 203 -15.99 18.23 3.76
CA GLY A 203 -16.98 19.14 4.32
C GLY A 203 -16.42 20.48 4.84
N GLY A 204 -15.11 20.74 4.71
CA GLY A 204 -14.51 22.03 5.05
C GLY A 204 -14.24 22.24 6.54
N GLY A 205 -14.21 21.21 7.39
CA GLY A 205 -13.81 21.32 8.80
C GLY A 205 -14.54 20.40 9.75
N ILE A 206 -14.27 20.55 11.05
CA ILE A 206 -14.80 19.66 12.11
C ILE A 206 -16.34 19.63 12.15
N LYS A 207 -16.98 20.75 11.82
CA LYS A 207 -18.45 20.85 11.82
C LYS A 207 -19.10 19.86 10.84
N ALA A 208 -18.39 19.49 9.76
CA ALA A 208 -18.86 18.52 8.78
C ALA A 208 -19.10 17.11 9.36
N SER A 209 -18.51 16.78 10.51
CA SER A 209 -18.76 15.50 11.19
C SER A 209 -20.15 15.41 11.84
N LYS A 210 -20.83 16.56 12.03
CA LYS A 210 -22.17 16.57 12.61
C LYS A 210 -23.17 15.90 11.67
N GLY A 211 -23.99 15.01 12.22
CA GLY A 211 -24.99 14.24 11.44
C GLY A 211 -24.45 13.00 10.73
N VAL A 212 -23.13 12.88 10.57
CA VAL A 212 -22.47 11.70 9.96
C VAL A 212 -21.44 11.05 10.89
N PHE A 213 -21.37 11.47 12.16
CA PHE A 213 -20.42 10.97 13.15
C PHE A 213 -20.47 9.44 13.29
N LEU A 214 -21.68 8.88 13.41
CA LEU A 214 -21.84 7.45 13.63
C LEU A 214 -21.38 6.62 12.43
N VAL A 215 -21.76 6.99 11.20
CA VAL A 215 -21.31 6.27 9.98
C VAL A 215 -19.80 6.40 9.81
N THR A 216 -19.23 7.55 10.14
CA THR A 216 -17.77 7.79 10.09
C THR A 216 -17.05 6.88 11.08
N LEU A 217 -17.50 6.82 12.34
CA LEU A 217 -16.93 5.95 13.37
C LEU A 217 -17.05 4.48 12.98
N LEU A 218 -18.26 4.04 12.57
CA LEU A 218 -18.51 2.67 12.17
C LEU A 218 -17.68 2.26 10.94
N SER A 219 -17.43 3.19 10.02
CA SER A 219 -16.54 2.91 8.87
C SER A 219 -15.07 2.72 9.28
N GLY A 220 -14.61 3.43 10.31
CA GLY A 220 -13.29 3.21 10.91
C GLY A 220 -13.19 1.86 11.63
N VAL A 221 -14.20 1.52 12.46
CA VAL A 221 -14.29 0.21 13.12
C VAL A 221 -14.34 -0.93 12.10
N ALA A 222 -15.07 -0.72 10.99
CA ALA A 222 -15.21 -1.68 9.91
C ALA A 222 -13.91 -1.94 9.12
N LEU A 223 -12.90 -1.07 9.22
CA LEU A 223 -11.53 -1.37 8.81
C LEU A 223 -10.75 -2.03 9.95
N ALA A 224 -10.65 -1.36 11.09
CA ALA A 224 -9.75 -1.72 12.18
C ALA A 224 -9.97 -3.14 12.71
N VAL A 225 -11.21 -3.52 12.97
CA VAL A 225 -11.53 -4.83 13.57
C VAL A 225 -11.36 -5.99 12.59
N PRO A 226 -11.99 -5.98 11.38
CA PRO A 226 -11.80 -7.07 10.43
C PRO A 226 -10.35 -7.21 9.97
N GLU A 227 -9.64 -6.10 9.72
CA GLU A 227 -8.23 -6.12 9.33
C GLU A 227 -7.36 -6.84 10.35
N THR A 228 -7.55 -6.55 11.65
CA THR A 228 -6.79 -7.19 12.73
C THR A 228 -7.12 -8.67 12.85
N ILE A 229 -8.40 -9.04 12.85
CA ILE A 229 -8.83 -10.44 12.96
C ILE A 229 -8.32 -11.27 11.77
N ILE A 230 -8.44 -10.74 10.56
CA ILE A 230 -8.04 -11.47 9.35
C ILE A 230 -6.53 -11.64 9.29
N ASN A 231 -5.75 -10.62 9.67
CA ASN A 231 -4.30 -10.77 9.79
C ASN A 231 -3.91 -11.90 10.75
N ALA A 232 -4.56 -11.97 11.93
CA ALA A 232 -4.26 -13.00 12.93
C ALA A 232 -4.63 -14.41 12.47
N VAL A 233 -5.73 -14.55 11.72
CA VAL A 233 -6.28 -15.88 11.35
C VAL A 233 -5.81 -16.35 9.98
N MET A 234 -5.69 -15.45 9.01
CA MET A 234 -5.49 -15.78 7.59
C MET A 234 -4.20 -15.23 7.00
N GLY A 235 -3.71 -14.11 7.55
CA GLY A 235 -2.56 -13.39 7.02
C GLY A 235 -2.92 -12.11 6.26
N PRO A 236 -1.88 -11.38 5.80
CA PRO A 236 -2.03 -10.03 5.26
C PRO A 236 -2.68 -9.95 3.87
N GLU A 237 -2.73 -11.05 3.13
CA GLU A 237 -3.17 -11.06 1.73
C GLU A 237 -4.65 -10.70 1.56
N LEU A 238 -5.49 -11.08 2.53
CA LEU A 238 -6.93 -10.86 2.48
C LEU A 238 -7.41 -9.75 3.43
N SER A 239 -6.55 -9.21 4.28
CA SER A 239 -6.96 -8.34 5.39
C SER A 239 -7.69 -7.08 4.92
N VAL A 240 -7.06 -6.24 4.10
CA VAL A 240 -7.67 -5.00 3.59
C VAL A 240 -8.81 -5.28 2.60
N ILE A 241 -8.70 -6.33 1.76
CA ILE A 241 -9.77 -6.66 0.82
C ILE A 241 -11.06 -6.99 1.57
N SER A 242 -10.97 -7.86 2.58
CA SER A 242 -12.13 -8.24 3.39
C SER A 242 -12.68 -7.07 4.19
N ALA A 243 -11.80 -6.31 4.84
CA ALA A 243 -12.18 -5.14 5.62
C ALA A 243 -12.86 -4.08 4.74
N SER A 244 -12.37 -3.83 3.53
CA SER A 244 -12.96 -2.85 2.60
C SER A 244 -14.37 -3.23 2.16
N ILE A 245 -14.65 -4.53 1.97
CA ILE A 245 -16.01 -5.01 1.69
C ILE A 245 -16.93 -4.71 2.89
N VAL A 246 -16.45 -4.95 4.12
CA VAL A 246 -17.20 -4.63 5.34
C VAL A 246 -17.44 -3.12 5.45
N ILE A 247 -16.42 -2.29 5.19
CA ILE A 247 -16.55 -0.82 5.19
C ILE A 247 -17.65 -0.38 4.21
N MET A 248 -17.58 -0.83 2.95
CA MET A 248 -18.57 -0.47 1.95
C MET A 248 -19.98 -0.92 2.35
N ALA A 249 -20.13 -2.14 2.87
CA ALA A 249 -21.41 -2.64 3.35
C ALA A 249 -21.96 -1.81 4.53
N VAL A 250 -21.11 -1.42 5.49
CA VAL A 250 -21.49 -0.57 6.62
C VAL A 250 -21.92 0.81 6.15
N ILE A 251 -21.15 1.46 5.26
CA ILE A 251 -21.50 2.79 4.75
C ILE A 251 -22.81 2.76 3.97
N ILE A 252 -22.99 1.77 3.07
CA ILE A 252 -24.21 1.59 2.28
C ILE A 252 -25.42 1.30 3.19
N GLY A 253 -25.23 0.44 4.20
CA GLY A 253 -26.25 0.13 5.20
C GLY A 253 -26.68 1.38 6.00
N CYS A 254 -25.71 2.14 6.52
CA CYS A 254 -25.97 3.38 7.23
C CYS A 254 -26.66 4.43 6.35
N ALA A 255 -26.23 4.58 5.09
CA ALA A 255 -26.84 5.52 4.16
C ALA A 255 -28.31 5.22 3.87
N LYS A 256 -28.71 3.94 3.91
CA LYS A 256 -30.10 3.51 3.70
C LYS A 256 -30.97 3.58 4.96
N ILE A 257 -30.40 3.24 6.13
CA ILE A 257 -31.12 3.16 7.41
C ILE A 257 -31.23 4.54 8.07
N MET A 258 -30.17 5.34 7.95
CA MET A 258 -30.05 6.66 8.56
C MET A 258 -29.57 7.67 7.52
N PRO A 259 -30.38 7.95 6.46
CA PRO A 259 -29.95 8.86 5.41
C PRO A 259 -29.67 10.25 6.01
N PRO A 260 -28.46 10.82 5.83
CA PRO A 260 -28.21 12.18 6.22
C PRO A 260 -29.09 13.13 5.40
N ASN A 261 -29.70 14.10 6.06
CA ASN A 261 -30.57 15.08 5.41
C ASN A 261 -30.09 16.49 5.73
N ASP A 262 -28.92 16.84 5.21
CA ASP A 262 -28.30 18.14 5.39
C ASP A 262 -28.10 18.80 4.01
N PRO A 263 -28.93 19.82 3.66
CA PRO A 263 -28.87 20.47 2.36
C PRO A 263 -27.50 21.09 2.03
N GLU A 264 -26.70 21.46 3.06
CA GLU A 264 -25.37 22.04 2.88
C GLU A 264 -24.40 21.06 2.19
N TYR A 265 -24.63 19.73 2.43
CA TYR A 265 -23.76 18.68 1.91
C TYR A 265 -24.43 17.84 0.81
N ALA A 266 -25.48 18.36 0.19
CA ALA A 266 -26.12 17.65 -0.92
C ALA A 266 -25.22 17.61 -2.16
N VAL A 267 -25.10 16.45 -2.80
CA VAL A 267 -24.38 16.28 -4.08
C VAL A 267 -25.09 17.09 -5.15
N LYS A 268 -24.39 17.99 -5.80
CA LYS A 268 -24.88 18.77 -6.94
C LYS A 268 -24.88 17.90 -8.21
N GLN A 269 -25.72 16.88 -8.26
CA GLN A 269 -25.81 16.04 -9.46
C GLN A 269 -26.61 16.75 -10.54
N THR A 270 -25.99 16.93 -11.70
CA THR A 270 -26.63 17.35 -12.94
C THR A 270 -26.88 16.10 -13.80
N GLY A 271 -28.09 15.52 -13.71
CA GLY A 271 -28.51 14.40 -14.54
C GLY A 271 -28.99 13.16 -13.78
N GLU A 272 -29.74 12.30 -14.49
CA GLU A 272 -30.15 10.99 -13.96
C GLU A 272 -28.96 10.04 -13.96
N VAL A 273 -28.61 9.47 -12.78
CA VAL A 273 -27.61 8.39 -12.69
C VAL A 273 -28.20 7.13 -13.29
N PRO A 274 -27.53 6.50 -14.27
CA PRO A 274 -28.02 5.26 -14.86
C PRO A 274 -28.18 4.18 -13.77
N LYS A 275 -29.34 3.49 -13.79
CA LYS A 275 -29.58 2.39 -12.84
C LYS A 275 -28.83 1.15 -13.33
N VAL A 276 -27.92 0.65 -12.52
CA VAL A 276 -27.24 -0.63 -12.74
C VAL A 276 -28.05 -1.74 -12.09
N SER A 277 -28.32 -2.81 -12.83
CA SER A 277 -29.00 -3.99 -12.27
C SER A 277 -28.05 -4.77 -11.34
N GLY A 278 -28.61 -5.49 -10.35
CA GLY A 278 -27.79 -6.30 -9.44
C GLY A 278 -26.98 -7.39 -10.16
N SER A 279 -27.49 -7.94 -11.26
CA SER A 279 -26.79 -8.93 -12.09
C SER A 279 -25.61 -8.33 -12.85
N GLU A 280 -25.77 -7.12 -13.40
CA GLU A 280 -24.68 -6.41 -14.06
C GLU A 280 -23.57 -6.05 -13.07
N GLY A 281 -23.93 -5.57 -11.87
CA GLY A 281 -22.98 -5.30 -10.80
C GLY A 281 -22.21 -6.55 -10.35
N LEU A 282 -22.92 -7.68 -10.21
CA LEU A 282 -22.30 -8.96 -9.85
C LEU A 282 -21.32 -9.45 -10.93
N ILE A 283 -21.68 -9.39 -12.20
CA ILE A 283 -20.80 -9.76 -13.32
C ILE A 283 -19.59 -8.83 -13.37
N ALA A 284 -19.79 -7.52 -13.16
CA ALA A 284 -18.70 -6.55 -13.15
C ALA A 284 -17.69 -6.82 -12.01
N ALA A 285 -18.17 -7.22 -10.83
CA ALA A 285 -17.34 -7.53 -9.67
C ALA A 285 -16.74 -8.95 -9.68
N MET A 286 -17.13 -9.81 -10.62
CA MET A 286 -16.79 -11.24 -10.59
C MET A 286 -15.28 -11.55 -10.50
N PRO A 287 -14.35 -10.89 -11.24
CA PRO A 287 -12.94 -11.14 -11.09
C PRO A 287 -12.45 -10.91 -9.65
N PHE A 288 -12.95 -9.88 -8.97
CA PHE A 288 -12.59 -9.55 -7.59
C PHE A 288 -13.17 -10.55 -6.59
N ILE A 289 -14.43 -10.99 -6.82
CA ILE A 289 -15.07 -12.04 -6.01
C ILE A 289 -14.29 -13.34 -6.13
N LEU A 290 -13.87 -13.72 -7.33
CA LEU A 290 -13.06 -14.92 -7.56
C LEU A 290 -11.68 -14.83 -6.89
N ILE A 291 -11.02 -13.67 -6.91
CA ILE A 291 -9.77 -13.47 -6.16
C ILE A 291 -10.01 -13.76 -4.68
N PHE A 292 -11.02 -13.13 -4.09
CA PHE A 292 -11.35 -13.33 -2.68
C PHE A 292 -11.62 -14.81 -2.36
N VAL A 293 -12.47 -15.46 -3.14
CA VAL A 293 -12.85 -16.87 -2.93
C VAL A 293 -11.65 -17.80 -3.10
N LEU A 294 -10.84 -17.64 -4.14
CA LEU A 294 -9.70 -18.50 -4.39
C LEU A 294 -8.60 -18.32 -3.33
N LEU A 295 -8.30 -17.08 -2.93
CA LEU A 295 -7.34 -16.83 -1.87
C LEU A 295 -7.83 -17.34 -0.52
N LEU A 296 -9.13 -17.19 -0.22
CA LEU A 296 -9.73 -17.75 0.97
C LEU A 296 -9.61 -19.27 1.01
N LEU A 297 -10.02 -19.96 -0.05
CA LEU A 297 -9.98 -21.44 -0.14
C LEU A 297 -8.55 -22.00 -0.12
N THR A 298 -7.57 -21.25 -0.64
CA THR A 298 -6.16 -21.67 -0.64
C THR A 298 -5.37 -21.15 0.57
N SER A 299 -6.02 -20.46 1.52
CA SER A 299 -5.41 -19.99 2.77
C SER A 299 -5.18 -21.13 3.77
N LYS A 300 -4.46 -20.82 4.85
CA LYS A 300 -4.22 -21.77 5.97
C LYS A 300 -5.51 -22.23 6.67
N LEU A 301 -6.65 -21.54 6.49
CA LEU A 301 -7.95 -21.95 7.03
C LEU A 301 -8.48 -23.24 6.42
N PHE A 302 -8.05 -23.59 5.21
CA PHE A 302 -8.46 -24.80 4.51
C PHE A 302 -7.24 -25.70 4.24
N PRO A 303 -6.68 -26.36 5.29
CA PRO A 303 -5.45 -27.15 5.17
C PRO A 303 -5.55 -28.29 4.14
N ALA A 304 -6.76 -28.83 3.94
CA ALA A 304 -7.01 -29.89 2.95
C ALA A 304 -6.79 -29.40 1.50
N ILE A 305 -6.91 -28.10 1.23
CA ILE A 305 -6.66 -27.49 -0.08
C ILE A 305 -5.24 -26.90 -0.10
N ASN A 306 -4.90 -26.11 0.91
CA ASN A 306 -3.60 -25.43 0.99
C ASN A 306 -2.42 -26.42 1.03
N GLY A 307 -2.51 -27.49 1.85
CA GLY A 307 -1.41 -28.45 2.06
C GLY A 307 -0.87 -29.05 0.76
N PRO A 308 -1.70 -29.70 -0.08
CA PRO A 308 -1.28 -30.24 -1.37
C PRO A 308 -0.69 -29.18 -2.30
N LEU A 309 -1.30 -27.98 -2.38
CA LEU A 309 -0.81 -26.91 -3.25
C LEU A 309 0.53 -26.35 -2.77
N ALA A 310 0.72 -26.18 -1.46
CA ALA A 310 1.95 -25.69 -0.85
C ALA A 310 3.09 -26.72 -0.88
N SER A 311 2.77 -28.00 -1.06
CA SER A 311 3.79 -29.06 -1.21
C SER A 311 4.50 -29.01 -2.55
N ILE A 312 3.91 -28.34 -3.56
CA ILE A 312 4.52 -28.16 -4.88
C ILE A 312 5.51 -27.00 -4.80
N LYS A 313 6.72 -27.30 -4.36
CA LYS A 313 7.78 -26.31 -4.09
C LYS A 313 9.15 -26.85 -4.49
N THR A 314 10.09 -25.91 -4.77
CA THR A 314 11.50 -26.20 -5.04
C THR A 314 12.36 -25.32 -4.15
N SER A 315 13.31 -25.90 -3.41
CA SER A 315 14.28 -25.16 -2.59
C SER A 315 15.65 -25.17 -3.25
N VAL A 316 16.25 -23.98 -3.42
CA VAL A 316 17.54 -23.79 -4.08
C VAL A 316 18.47 -23.00 -3.17
N PRO A 317 19.69 -23.47 -2.88
CA PRO A 317 20.67 -22.73 -2.09
C PRO A 317 21.30 -21.62 -2.95
N ILE A 318 20.63 -20.46 -3.04
CA ILE A 318 21.11 -19.33 -3.87
C ILE A 318 22.22 -18.57 -3.14
N TYR A 319 21.93 -18.06 -1.93
CA TYR A 319 22.92 -17.36 -1.11
C TYR A 319 23.89 -18.36 -0.50
N GLN A 320 25.20 -18.06 -0.55
CA GLN A 320 26.29 -18.95 -0.13
C GLN A 320 27.08 -18.44 1.09
N GLY A 321 26.60 -17.37 1.74
CA GLY A 321 27.27 -16.78 2.89
C GLY A 321 26.85 -17.36 4.23
N ALA A 322 27.32 -16.76 5.31
CA ALA A 322 27.01 -17.15 6.68
C ALA A 322 25.49 -17.09 6.95
N GLY A 323 24.95 -18.12 7.61
CA GLY A 323 23.53 -18.21 7.92
C GLY A 323 22.63 -18.51 6.71
N ALA A 324 23.21 -18.93 5.57
CA ALA A 324 22.48 -19.25 4.34
C ALA A 324 21.37 -20.28 4.58
N LYS A 325 20.17 -19.98 4.10
CA LYS A 325 19.03 -20.91 4.04
C LYS A 325 18.62 -21.07 2.57
N PRO A 326 18.21 -22.29 2.13
CA PRO A 326 17.70 -22.47 0.78
C PRO A 326 16.50 -21.58 0.52
N TYR A 327 16.50 -20.86 -0.60
CA TYR A 327 15.35 -20.11 -1.07
C TYR A 327 14.29 -21.07 -1.63
N THR A 328 13.05 -20.95 -1.18
CA THR A 328 11.98 -21.87 -1.57
C THR A 328 10.96 -21.20 -2.47
N PHE A 329 10.87 -21.71 -3.70
CA PHE A 329 9.82 -21.35 -4.66
C PHE A 329 8.59 -22.21 -4.40
N VAL A 330 7.49 -21.62 -3.92
CA VAL A 330 6.17 -22.28 -3.81
C VAL A 330 5.42 -21.99 -5.10
N TRP A 331 5.24 -23.02 -5.95
CA TRP A 331 4.79 -22.79 -7.33
C TRP A 331 3.30 -22.49 -7.44
N ILE A 332 2.44 -23.22 -6.73
CA ILE A 332 0.98 -23.17 -6.92
C ILE A 332 0.27 -22.38 -5.82
N ALA A 333 0.63 -22.57 -4.55
CA ALA A 333 -0.02 -21.89 -3.43
C ALA A 333 0.37 -20.40 -3.30
N THR A 334 1.20 -19.89 -4.21
CA THR A 334 1.53 -18.47 -4.25
C THR A 334 0.32 -17.65 -4.71
N PRO A 335 -0.07 -16.59 -3.99
CA PRO A 335 -1.27 -15.79 -4.28
C PRO A 335 -1.38 -15.33 -5.74
N GLY A 336 -0.28 -14.98 -6.38
CA GLY A 336 -0.26 -14.53 -7.78
C GLY A 336 -0.87 -15.51 -8.77
N ILE A 337 -0.71 -16.82 -8.54
CA ILE A 337 -1.30 -17.85 -9.42
C ILE A 337 -2.82 -17.84 -9.29
N MET A 338 -3.33 -17.75 -8.05
CA MET A 338 -4.78 -17.69 -7.80
C MET A 338 -5.41 -16.42 -8.41
N ILE A 339 -4.68 -15.30 -8.36
CA ILE A 339 -5.13 -14.04 -8.96
C ILE A 339 -5.18 -14.15 -10.49
N PHE A 340 -4.18 -14.78 -11.14
CA PHE A 340 -4.22 -15.03 -12.58
C PHE A 340 -5.42 -15.89 -12.97
N ILE A 341 -5.68 -16.97 -12.24
CA ILE A 341 -6.84 -17.85 -12.47
C ILE A 341 -8.14 -17.04 -12.33
N ALA A 342 -8.27 -16.26 -11.25
CA ALA A 342 -9.44 -15.40 -11.03
C ALA A 342 -9.65 -14.39 -12.15
N GLY A 343 -8.57 -13.76 -12.62
CA GLY A 343 -8.64 -12.80 -13.72
C GLY A 343 -9.09 -13.45 -15.03
N ILE A 344 -8.50 -14.58 -15.40
CA ILE A 344 -8.84 -15.29 -16.64
C ILE A 344 -10.30 -15.76 -16.59
N VAL A 345 -10.71 -16.44 -15.51
CA VAL A 345 -12.09 -16.95 -15.36
C VAL A 345 -13.09 -15.79 -15.29
N GLY A 346 -12.77 -14.76 -14.48
CA GLY A 346 -13.61 -13.56 -14.35
C GLY A 346 -13.75 -12.81 -15.68
N GLY A 347 -12.68 -12.72 -16.48
CA GLY A 347 -12.72 -12.13 -17.81
C GLY A 347 -13.65 -12.86 -18.75
N PHE A 348 -13.65 -14.19 -18.76
CA PHE A 348 -14.62 -14.97 -19.54
C PHE A 348 -16.07 -14.76 -19.06
N ILE A 349 -16.30 -14.66 -17.75
CA ILE A 349 -17.63 -14.35 -17.19
C ILE A 349 -18.09 -12.95 -17.64
N GLN A 350 -17.18 -11.98 -17.73
CA GLN A 350 -17.42 -10.65 -18.30
C GLN A 350 -17.53 -10.65 -19.83
N LYS A 351 -17.54 -11.83 -20.47
CA LYS A 351 -17.65 -12.04 -21.93
C LYS A 351 -16.46 -11.52 -22.74
N ALA A 352 -15.28 -11.33 -22.12
CA ALA A 352 -14.06 -11.05 -22.86
C ALA A 352 -13.61 -12.28 -23.66
N LYS A 353 -13.10 -12.05 -24.88
CA LYS A 353 -12.54 -13.11 -25.71
C LYS A 353 -11.14 -13.51 -25.21
N ALA A 354 -10.74 -14.74 -25.46
CA ALA A 354 -9.38 -15.22 -25.08
C ALA A 354 -8.27 -14.29 -25.61
N GLY A 355 -8.37 -13.80 -26.84
CA GLY A 355 -7.41 -12.85 -27.41
C GLY A 355 -7.34 -11.52 -26.66
N GLU A 356 -8.45 -11.02 -26.12
CA GLU A 356 -8.49 -9.79 -25.32
C GLU A 356 -7.86 -10.02 -23.94
N ILE A 357 -8.17 -11.17 -23.30
CA ILE A 357 -7.61 -11.55 -22.00
C ILE A 357 -6.09 -11.67 -22.07
N PHE A 358 -5.57 -12.49 -23.00
CA PHE A 358 -4.12 -12.69 -23.15
C PHE A 358 -3.42 -11.49 -23.77
N GLY A 359 -4.09 -10.70 -24.61
CA GLY A 359 -3.60 -9.42 -25.11
C GLY A 359 -3.43 -8.40 -23.98
N THR A 360 -4.38 -8.33 -23.05
CA THR A 360 -4.29 -7.49 -21.84
C THR A 360 -3.15 -7.96 -20.94
N LEU A 361 -2.97 -9.27 -20.75
CA LEU A 361 -1.83 -9.80 -20.00
C LEU A 361 -0.50 -9.42 -20.65
N GLY A 362 -0.35 -9.61 -21.95
CA GLY A 362 0.86 -9.27 -22.69
C GLY A 362 1.19 -7.77 -22.61
N SER A 363 0.20 -6.91 -22.76
CA SER A 363 0.36 -5.45 -22.62
C SER A 363 0.71 -5.05 -21.19
N THR A 364 0.14 -5.71 -20.18
CA THR A 364 0.47 -5.49 -18.76
C THR A 364 1.93 -5.82 -18.49
N VAL A 365 2.40 -6.99 -18.88
CA VAL A 365 3.81 -7.40 -18.73
C VAL A 365 4.75 -6.39 -19.41
N LYS A 366 4.44 -5.99 -20.65
CA LYS A 366 5.25 -5.01 -21.41
C LYS A 366 5.32 -3.66 -20.71
N ASN A 367 4.21 -3.18 -20.16
CA ASN A 367 4.13 -1.86 -19.50
C ASN A 367 4.85 -1.87 -18.14
N LEU A 368 4.95 -3.01 -17.47
CA LEU A 368 5.61 -3.15 -16.18
C LEU A 368 7.14 -3.33 -16.24
N LYS A 369 7.77 -3.31 -17.43
CA LYS A 369 9.20 -3.57 -17.60
C LYS A 369 10.12 -2.74 -16.67
N PHE A 370 9.83 -1.47 -16.48
CA PHE A 370 10.60 -0.59 -15.59
C PHE A 370 10.28 -0.82 -14.12
N THR A 371 9.05 -1.21 -13.80
CA THR A 371 8.66 -1.65 -12.45
C THR A 371 9.40 -2.93 -12.08
N TYR A 372 9.54 -3.87 -13.00
CA TYR A 372 10.32 -5.09 -12.77
C TYR A 372 11.77 -4.76 -12.43
N LEU A 373 12.41 -3.92 -13.24
CA LEU A 373 13.80 -3.54 -13.00
C LEU A 373 13.95 -2.81 -11.65
N THR A 374 13.03 -1.90 -11.32
CA THR A 374 13.03 -1.18 -10.04
C THR A 374 12.96 -2.14 -8.85
N ILE A 375 12.02 -3.08 -8.87
CA ILE A 375 11.79 -3.99 -7.74
C ILE A 375 12.95 -4.98 -7.62
N ILE A 376 13.44 -5.55 -8.72
CA ILE A 376 14.60 -6.43 -8.70
C ILE A 376 15.80 -5.73 -8.08
N THR A 377 16.13 -4.54 -8.56
CA THR A 377 17.35 -3.83 -8.12
C THR A 377 17.23 -3.28 -6.70
N VAL A 378 16.05 -2.86 -6.24
CA VAL A 378 15.88 -2.42 -4.85
C VAL A 378 15.96 -3.58 -3.86
N VAL A 379 15.44 -4.77 -4.21
CA VAL A 379 15.58 -5.97 -3.37
C VAL A 379 17.04 -6.45 -3.34
N MET A 380 17.72 -6.42 -4.49
CA MET A 380 19.17 -6.68 -4.55
C MET A 380 19.95 -5.72 -3.64
N THR A 381 19.65 -4.42 -3.68
CA THR A 381 20.27 -3.40 -2.82
C THR A 381 20.10 -3.76 -1.35
N ALA A 382 18.87 -4.07 -0.92
CA ALA A 382 18.58 -4.42 0.48
C ALA A 382 19.32 -5.68 0.94
N LYS A 383 19.37 -6.73 0.11
CA LYS A 383 20.11 -7.96 0.41
C LYS A 383 21.62 -7.71 0.49
N LEU A 384 22.17 -6.95 -0.45
CA LEU A 384 23.60 -6.57 -0.43
C LEU A 384 23.96 -5.78 0.83
N MET A 385 23.15 -4.78 1.20
CA MET A 385 23.36 -3.99 2.41
C MET A 385 23.25 -4.85 3.69
N THR A 386 22.32 -5.80 3.72
CA THR A 386 22.14 -6.69 4.86
C THR A 386 23.30 -7.67 5.00
N TYR A 387 23.68 -8.33 3.92
CA TYR A 387 24.71 -9.37 3.93
C TYR A 387 26.13 -8.83 4.10
N SER A 388 26.39 -7.59 3.70
CA SER A 388 27.67 -6.91 3.92
C SER A 388 27.83 -6.31 5.33
N GLY A 389 26.75 -6.22 6.12
CA GLY A 389 26.74 -5.58 7.43
C GLY A 389 26.46 -4.08 7.42
N MET A 390 26.31 -3.43 6.25
CA MET A 390 25.95 -2.01 6.15
C MET A 390 24.69 -1.67 6.96
N THR A 391 23.64 -2.49 6.84
CA THR A 391 22.38 -2.31 7.58
C THR A 391 22.59 -2.33 9.09
N ALA A 392 23.40 -3.27 9.58
CA ALA A 392 23.71 -3.38 11.02
C ALA A 392 24.48 -2.15 11.53
N ASP A 393 25.40 -1.62 10.74
CA ASP A 393 26.20 -0.45 11.12
C ASP A 393 25.36 0.84 11.15
N ILE A 394 24.44 1.02 10.19
CA ILE A 394 23.46 2.11 10.21
C ILE A 394 22.59 2.02 11.46
N ALA A 395 22.05 0.83 11.74
CA ALA A 395 21.18 0.60 12.90
C ALA A 395 21.90 0.93 14.23
N LYS A 396 23.14 0.46 14.40
CA LYS A 396 23.96 0.78 15.58
C LYS A 396 24.18 2.29 15.75
N ALA A 397 24.45 3.01 14.65
CA ALA A 397 24.62 4.45 14.70
C ALA A 397 23.32 5.17 15.10
N MET A 398 22.17 4.75 14.56
CA MET A 398 20.87 5.32 14.90
C MET A 398 20.51 5.06 16.36
N VAL A 399 20.67 3.83 16.84
CA VAL A 399 20.40 3.45 18.23
C VAL A 399 21.37 4.18 19.19
N ALA A 400 22.63 4.33 18.84
CA ALA A 400 23.59 5.11 19.65
C ALA A 400 23.18 6.59 19.77
N GLY A 401 22.57 7.17 18.73
CA GLY A 401 22.10 8.56 18.73
C GLY A 401 20.77 8.80 19.44
N THR A 402 19.87 7.82 19.44
CA THR A 402 18.51 7.97 19.94
C THR A 402 18.25 7.20 21.24
N GLY A 403 19.04 6.17 21.54
CA GLY A 403 18.86 5.29 22.68
C GLY A 403 17.46 4.66 22.73
N SER A 404 16.86 4.61 23.91
CA SER A 404 15.51 4.09 24.15
C SER A 404 14.40 4.88 23.46
N LEU A 405 14.69 6.07 22.92
CA LEU A 405 13.73 6.87 22.15
C LEU A 405 13.62 6.43 20.68
N TYR A 406 14.46 5.47 20.22
CA TYR A 406 14.41 5.02 18.83
C TYR A 406 13.00 4.67 18.34
N PRO A 407 12.15 3.94 19.08
CA PRO A 407 10.79 3.62 18.62
C PRO A 407 9.91 4.83 18.30
N LEU A 408 10.16 5.99 18.96
CA LEU A 408 9.47 7.25 18.65
C LEU A 408 9.84 7.77 17.26
N PHE A 409 11.08 7.59 16.84
CA PHE A 409 11.63 8.08 15.56
C PHE A 409 11.57 7.04 14.44
N ALA A 410 11.40 5.75 14.75
CA ALA A 410 11.35 4.66 13.80
C ALA A 410 10.32 4.88 12.66
N PRO A 411 9.12 5.45 12.91
CA PRO A 411 8.17 5.75 11.84
C PRO A 411 8.71 6.71 10.77
N ILE A 412 9.59 7.65 11.13
CA ILE A 412 10.17 8.59 10.15
C ILE A 412 10.99 7.85 9.11
N VAL A 413 11.69 6.78 9.52
CA VAL A 413 12.49 5.94 8.62
C VAL A 413 11.60 5.23 7.60
N GLY A 414 10.53 4.59 8.07
CA GLY A 414 9.57 3.92 7.19
C GLY A 414 8.85 4.89 6.26
N ALA A 415 8.44 6.06 6.78
CA ALA A 415 7.80 7.10 5.99
C ALA A 415 8.71 7.65 4.90
N LEU A 416 10.00 7.86 5.19
CA LEU A 416 10.99 8.35 4.24
C LEU A 416 11.10 7.42 3.02
N GLY A 417 11.14 6.11 3.22
CA GLY A 417 11.24 5.15 2.12
C GLY A 417 10.07 5.23 1.14
N ALA A 418 8.86 5.35 1.64
CA ALA A 418 7.68 5.47 0.80
C ALA A 418 7.50 6.89 0.21
N PHE A 419 7.90 7.93 0.92
CA PHE A 419 7.97 9.29 0.37
C PHE A 419 8.83 9.33 -0.89
N LEU A 420 10.02 8.73 -0.83
CA LEU A 420 10.99 8.72 -1.94
C LEU A 420 10.51 7.90 -3.14
N THR A 421 9.93 6.73 -2.89
CA THR A 421 9.67 5.72 -3.91
C THR A 421 8.21 5.64 -4.35
N GLY A 422 7.29 6.26 -3.62
CA GLY A 422 5.85 6.12 -3.82
C GLY A 422 5.31 4.73 -3.45
N SER A 423 6.10 3.89 -2.78
CA SER A 423 5.81 2.47 -2.58
C SER A 423 6.09 2.01 -1.15
N GLY A 424 5.05 1.49 -0.48
CA GLY A 424 5.21 0.84 0.83
C GLY A 424 6.11 -0.40 0.75
N THR A 425 6.02 -1.18 -0.32
CA THR A 425 6.89 -2.34 -0.56
C THR A 425 8.36 -1.92 -0.61
N ASN A 426 8.71 -0.89 -1.37
CA ASN A 426 10.09 -0.41 -1.47
C ASN A 426 10.61 0.13 -0.14
N SER A 427 9.78 0.81 0.65
CA SER A 427 10.14 1.23 2.01
C SER A 427 10.46 0.03 2.90
N ASN A 428 9.60 -0.98 2.88
CA ASN A 428 9.78 -2.20 3.65
C ASN A 428 11.03 -2.98 3.22
N VAL A 429 11.34 -2.99 1.92
CA VAL A 429 12.57 -3.61 1.38
C VAL A 429 13.81 -2.89 1.90
N LEU A 430 13.83 -1.56 1.83
CA LEU A 430 15.01 -0.76 2.18
C LEU A 430 15.26 -0.70 3.69
N PHE A 431 14.19 -0.55 4.47
CA PHE A 431 14.32 -0.21 5.88
C PHE A 431 13.81 -1.29 6.84
N GLY A 432 13.07 -2.31 6.37
CA GLY A 432 12.64 -3.42 7.21
C GLY A 432 13.79 -4.13 7.93
N PRO A 433 14.84 -4.58 7.21
CA PRO A 433 16.01 -5.17 7.85
C PRO A 433 16.75 -4.23 8.82
N LEU A 434 16.70 -2.91 8.56
CA LEU A 434 17.25 -1.90 9.46
C LEU A 434 16.51 -1.86 10.80
N GLN A 435 15.17 -1.98 10.77
CA GLN A 435 14.36 -2.01 12.00
C GLN A 435 14.68 -3.25 12.86
N ILE A 436 14.89 -4.41 12.23
CA ILE A 436 15.33 -5.62 12.95
C ILE A 436 16.71 -5.43 13.59
N ALA A 437 17.65 -4.86 12.83
CA ALA A 437 19.00 -4.58 13.36
C ALA A 437 18.95 -3.54 14.50
N ALA A 438 18.04 -2.57 14.44
CA ALA A 438 17.82 -1.62 15.53
C ALA A 438 17.23 -2.29 16.78
N ALA A 439 16.28 -3.21 16.62
CA ALA A 439 15.74 -4.01 17.73
C ALA A 439 16.83 -4.82 18.42
N GLN A 440 17.72 -5.45 17.65
CA GLN A 440 18.90 -6.16 18.19
C GLN A 440 19.84 -5.24 18.96
N GLY A 441 20.02 -4.02 18.47
CA GLY A 441 20.86 -3.01 19.15
C GLY A 441 20.27 -2.49 20.46
N LEU A 442 18.94 -2.41 20.54
CA LEU A 442 18.20 -1.95 21.73
C LEU A 442 18.05 -3.03 22.80
N ASN A 443 17.77 -4.25 22.41
CA ASN A 443 17.53 -5.39 23.30
C ASN A 443 18.17 -6.67 22.74
N PRO A 444 19.50 -6.88 22.91
CA PRO A 444 20.19 -8.02 22.32
C PRO A 444 19.73 -9.38 22.82
N THR A 445 19.13 -9.44 24.02
CA THR A 445 18.74 -10.71 24.68
C THR A 445 17.33 -11.16 24.34
N ASN A 446 16.43 -10.22 24.00
CA ASN A 446 15.05 -10.52 23.63
C ASN A 446 14.59 -9.53 22.53
N PHE A 447 15.21 -9.64 21.37
CA PHE A 447 14.93 -8.71 20.26
C PHE A 447 13.81 -9.16 19.34
N GLU A 448 13.32 -10.41 19.43
CA GLU A 448 12.35 -10.96 18.48
C GLU A 448 11.03 -10.17 18.52
N ASP A 449 10.45 -10.03 19.70
CA ASP A 449 9.20 -9.26 19.89
C ASP A 449 9.35 -7.80 19.48
N LEU A 450 10.46 -7.16 19.90
CA LEU A 450 10.76 -5.78 19.50
C LEU A 450 11.05 -5.69 17.99
N GLY A 451 11.60 -6.75 17.39
CA GLY A 451 11.80 -6.88 15.95
C GLY A 451 10.49 -6.87 15.17
N PHE A 452 9.51 -7.69 15.60
CA PHE A 452 8.15 -7.64 15.04
C PHE A 452 7.55 -6.25 15.17
N TRP A 453 7.68 -5.63 16.35
CA TRP A 453 7.13 -4.32 16.64
C TRP A 453 7.71 -3.23 15.74
N LEU A 454 9.04 -3.14 15.62
CA LEU A 454 9.70 -2.12 14.82
C LEU A 454 9.54 -2.36 13.31
N ALA A 455 9.54 -3.62 12.86
CA ALA A 455 9.20 -3.95 11.49
C ALA A 455 7.76 -3.53 11.13
N ALA A 456 6.81 -3.76 12.05
CA ALA A 456 5.43 -3.30 11.91
C ALA A 456 5.34 -1.77 11.83
N VAL A 457 6.10 -1.05 12.70
CA VAL A 457 6.22 0.42 12.66
C VAL A 457 6.67 0.89 11.28
N ASN A 458 7.68 0.25 10.70
CA ASN A 458 8.16 0.62 9.36
C ASN A 458 7.05 0.53 8.30
N SER A 459 6.32 -0.59 8.30
CA SER A 459 5.28 -0.84 7.32
C SER A 459 4.10 0.13 7.45
N GLY A 460 3.62 0.36 8.68
CA GLY A 460 2.55 1.32 8.94
C GLY A 460 2.94 2.75 8.56
N ALA A 461 4.16 3.16 8.93
CA ALA A 461 4.69 4.48 8.60
C ALA A 461 4.92 4.68 7.10
N ALA A 462 5.23 3.62 6.36
CA ALA A 462 5.38 3.70 4.91
C ALA A 462 4.10 4.20 4.23
N GLY A 463 2.93 3.74 4.66
CA GLY A 463 1.65 4.26 4.17
C GLY A 463 1.47 5.75 4.45
N ILE A 464 1.86 6.21 5.64
CA ILE A 464 1.82 7.62 6.00
C ILE A 464 2.76 8.46 5.10
N GLY A 465 3.98 7.98 4.86
CA GLY A 465 4.96 8.65 3.99
C GLY A 465 4.52 8.74 2.53
N LYS A 466 3.79 7.73 2.03
CA LYS A 466 3.23 7.69 0.67
C LYS A 466 2.28 8.86 0.39
N MET A 467 1.63 9.42 1.42
CA MET A 467 0.74 10.57 1.31
C MET A 467 1.44 11.79 0.67
N LEU A 468 2.72 11.98 0.95
CA LEU A 468 3.53 13.10 0.42
C LEU A 468 4.37 12.72 -0.80
N SER A 469 4.33 11.47 -1.25
CA SER A 469 5.18 11.03 -2.36
C SER A 469 4.88 11.79 -3.65
N PRO A 470 5.91 12.37 -4.29
CA PRO A 470 5.76 13.02 -5.58
C PRO A 470 5.15 12.11 -6.65
N GLN A 471 5.44 10.80 -6.60
CA GLN A 471 4.88 9.82 -7.52
C GLN A 471 3.37 9.62 -7.30
N SER A 472 2.93 9.49 -6.05
CA SER A 472 1.50 9.35 -5.71
C SER A 472 0.70 10.59 -6.10
N ILE A 473 1.28 11.77 -5.87
CA ILE A 473 0.69 13.05 -6.25
C ILE A 473 0.58 13.16 -7.78
N ALA A 474 1.64 12.84 -8.52
CA ALA A 474 1.63 12.88 -9.98
C ALA A 474 0.60 11.93 -10.60
N ILE A 475 0.45 10.72 -10.06
CA ILE A 475 -0.58 9.75 -10.49
C ILE A 475 -1.98 10.33 -10.24
N SER A 476 -2.19 10.97 -9.10
CA SER A 476 -3.47 11.58 -8.75
C SER A 476 -3.83 12.73 -9.70
N ILE A 477 -2.88 13.61 -10.01
CA ILE A 477 -3.04 14.70 -10.97
C ILE A 477 -3.37 14.14 -12.36
N GLY A 478 -2.63 13.12 -12.80
CA GLY A 478 -2.85 12.46 -14.09
C GLY A 478 -4.25 11.86 -14.26
N ALA A 479 -4.86 11.39 -13.16
CA ALA A 479 -6.21 10.86 -13.18
C ALA A 479 -7.31 11.93 -13.03
N VAL A 480 -7.07 12.93 -12.18
CA VAL A 480 -8.03 14.00 -11.89
C VAL A 480 -8.10 15.03 -13.02
N GLY A 481 -6.97 15.37 -13.68
CA GLY A 481 -6.94 16.36 -14.74
C GLY A 481 -7.95 16.13 -15.87
N PRO A 482 -8.00 14.94 -16.50
CA PRO A 482 -9.01 14.62 -17.50
C PRO A 482 -10.44 14.67 -16.96
N ALA A 483 -10.67 14.22 -15.70
CA ALA A 483 -11.99 14.26 -15.07
C ALA A 483 -12.45 15.71 -14.81
N LEU A 484 -11.54 16.59 -14.36
CA LEU A 484 -11.80 18.02 -14.19
C LEU A 484 -12.12 18.68 -15.52
N LYS A 485 -11.33 18.39 -16.56
CA LYS A 485 -11.59 18.94 -17.90
C LYS A 485 -12.98 18.55 -18.41
N ALA A 486 -13.35 17.29 -18.31
CA ALA A 486 -14.67 16.82 -18.70
C ALA A 486 -15.79 17.46 -17.85
N TYR A 487 -15.55 17.69 -16.55
CA TYR A 487 -16.49 18.38 -15.68
C TYR A 487 -16.69 19.84 -16.12
N LEU A 488 -15.61 20.58 -16.39
CA LEU A 488 -15.66 21.97 -16.85
C LEU A 488 -16.34 22.11 -18.23
N GLU A 489 -16.11 21.18 -19.15
CA GLU A 489 -16.78 21.17 -20.47
C GLU A 489 -18.31 20.99 -20.37
N ASN A 490 -18.77 20.29 -19.35
CA ASN A 490 -20.20 20.05 -19.09
C ASN A 490 -20.88 21.13 -18.24
N HIS A 491 -20.11 21.98 -17.55
CA HIS A 491 -20.58 23.04 -16.65
C HIS A 491 -20.14 24.42 -17.15
N LYS A 492 -20.73 24.87 -18.26
CA LYS A 492 -20.40 26.13 -18.92
C LYS A 492 -20.74 27.40 -18.11
N GLU A 493 -21.45 27.24 -17.00
CA GLU A 493 -21.72 28.28 -16.01
C GLU A 493 -20.48 28.67 -15.20
N ILE A 494 -19.47 27.83 -15.15
CA ILE A 494 -18.19 28.12 -14.49
C ILE A 494 -17.42 29.11 -15.38
N ASN A 495 -17.05 30.25 -14.81
CA ASN A 495 -16.30 31.27 -15.56
C ASN A 495 -14.81 30.87 -15.72
N ALA A 496 -14.11 31.55 -16.65
CA ALA A 496 -12.72 31.21 -16.97
C ALA A 496 -11.75 31.43 -15.80
N GLU A 497 -12.01 32.35 -14.90
CA GLU A 497 -11.20 32.61 -13.71
C GLU A 497 -11.36 31.48 -12.68
N GLU A 498 -12.58 31.03 -12.45
CA GLU A 498 -12.88 29.89 -11.56
C GLU A 498 -12.32 28.58 -12.10
N ALA A 499 -12.43 28.33 -13.41
CA ALA A 499 -11.82 27.17 -14.06
C ALA A 499 -10.29 27.19 -13.93
N HIS A 500 -9.64 28.32 -14.13
CA HIS A 500 -8.21 28.49 -13.96
C HIS A 500 -7.76 28.23 -12.49
N ASN A 501 -8.53 28.70 -11.52
CA ASN A 501 -8.25 28.46 -10.11
C ASN A 501 -8.32 26.96 -9.78
N LEU A 502 -9.33 26.24 -10.26
CA LEU A 502 -9.46 24.81 -10.07
C LEU A 502 -8.31 24.01 -10.71
N GLU A 503 -7.82 24.44 -11.89
CA GLU A 503 -6.64 23.85 -12.52
C GLU A 503 -5.35 24.10 -11.73
N HIS A 504 -5.19 25.31 -11.17
CA HIS A 504 -4.03 25.64 -10.33
C HIS A 504 -4.02 24.87 -9.01
N GLU A 505 -5.19 24.58 -8.42
CA GLU A 505 -5.31 23.83 -7.16
C GLU A 505 -4.77 22.40 -7.28
N ILE A 506 -4.75 21.78 -8.46
CA ILE A 506 -4.19 20.46 -8.69
C ILE A 506 -2.69 20.44 -9.00
N GLU A 507 -1.97 21.56 -8.79
CA GLU A 507 -0.52 21.55 -8.89
C GLU A 507 0.14 20.72 -7.77
N ALA A 508 1.22 20.03 -8.10
CA ALA A 508 1.88 19.11 -7.17
C ALA A 508 2.35 19.80 -5.87
N SER A 509 2.81 21.04 -5.96
CA SER A 509 3.24 21.85 -4.82
C SER A 509 2.09 22.18 -3.87
N VAL A 510 0.91 22.51 -4.41
CA VAL A 510 -0.29 22.85 -3.64
C VAL A 510 -0.81 21.60 -2.92
N ILE A 511 -0.90 20.48 -3.63
CA ILE A 511 -1.34 19.19 -3.07
C ILE A 511 -0.39 18.77 -1.94
N MET A 512 0.92 18.76 -2.18
CA MET A 512 1.91 18.35 -1.20
C MET A 512 1.84 19.23 0.06
N ASN A 513 1.77 20.54 -0.10
CA ASN A 513 1.69 21.48 1.02
C ASN A 513 0.39 21.29 1.83
N SER A 514 -0.72 21.05 1.14
CA SER A 514 -2.02 20.79 1.78
C SER A 514 -2.10 19.46 2.50
N ALA A 515 -1.43 18.41 1.98
CA ALA A 515 -1.34 17.09 2.61
C ALA A 515 -0.37 17.06 3.79
N PHE A 516 0.63 17.95 3.83
CA PHE A 516 1.70 17.95 4.83
C PHE A 516 1.21 18.00 6.27
N LYS A 517 0.17 18.78 6.58
CA LYS A 517 -0.41 18.85 7.93
C LYS A 517 -0.97 17.51 8.41
N TYR A 518 -1.58 16.73 7.52
CA TYR A 518 -2.12 15.40 7.86
C TYR A 518 -0.99 14.39 8.06
N PHE A 519 0.05 14.48 7.22
CA PHE A 519 1.27 13.69 7.41
C PHE A 519 1.88 13.93 8.81
N ILE A 520 2.04 15.18 9.23
CA ILE A 520 2.59 15.51 10.55
C ILE A 520 1.74 14.93 11.68
N ILE A 521 0.42 15.06 11.59
CA ILE A 521 -0.48 14.50 12.61
C ILE A 521 -0.30 12.98 12.68
N PHE A 522 -0.33 12.28 11.55
CA PHE A 522 -0.30 10.82 11.51
C PHE A 522 1.08 10.27 11.93
N ILE A 523 2.18 10.91 11.51
CA ILE A 523 3.52 10.44 11.87
C ILE A 523 3.82 10.63 13.36
N ILE A 524 3.34 11.72 13.97
CA ILE A 524 3.46 11.94 15.41
C ILE A 524 2.62 10.91 16.17
N MET A 525 1.36 10.70 15.76
CA MET A 525 0.49 9.70 16.39
C MET A 525 1.13 8.30 16.30
N HIS A 526 1.63 7.92 15.14
CA HIS A 526 2.25 6.62 14.96
C HIS A 526 3.56 6.48 15.75
N GLY A 527 4.34 7.57 15.89
CA GLY A 527 5.52 7.62 16.76
C GLY A 527 5.15 7.42 18.23
N CYS A 528 4.10 8.07 18.71
CA CYS A 528 3.59 7.87 20.06
C CYS A 528 3.10 6.42 20.27
N ILE A 529 2.34 5.86 19.31
CA ILE A 529 1.88 4.46 19.37
C ILE A 529 3.08 3.51 19.40
N SER A 530 4.08 3.76 18.56
CA SER A 530 5.31 2.97 18.52
C SER A 530 6.06 2.99 19.85
N PHE A 531 6.23 4.17 20.41
CA PHE A 531 6.99 4.36 21.65
C PHE A 531 6.27 3.82 22.90
N PHE A 532 5.00 4.14 23.08
CA PHE A 532 4.25 3.66 24.24
C PHE A 532 3.78 2.22 24.07
N GLY A 533 3.39 1.81 22.88
CA GLY A 533 2.86 0.48 22.59
C GLY A 533 3.89 -0.63 22.71
N GLN A 534 5.20 -0.33 22.59
CA GLN A 534 6.25 -1.34 22.79
C GLN A 534 6.21 -2.02 24.17
N HIS A 535 5.62 -1.37 25.16
CA HIS A 535 5.47 -1.93 26.50
C HIS A 535 4.34 -2.95 26.62
N PHE A 536 3.47 -3.05 25.61
CA PHE A 536 2.32 -3.96 25.56
C PHE A 536 2.50 -5.09 24.52
N ILE A 537 3.71 -5.29 23.99
CA ILE A 537 3.98 -6.32 22.97
C ILE A 537 3.62 -7.71 23.48
N HIS A 538 3.95 -8.00 24.74
CA HIS A 538 3.68 -9.29 25.38
C HIS A 538 2.17 -9.55 25.51
N GLU A 539 1.40 -8.56 25.91
CA GLU A 539 -0.06 -8.64 26.01
C GLU A 539 -0.71 -8.84 24.64
N ILE A 540 -0.22 -8.12 23.61
CA ILE A 540 -0.69 -8.29 22.23
C ILE A 540 -0.41 -9.73 21.77
N HIS A 541 0.78 -10.26 22.05
CA HIS A 541 1.13 -11.63 21.71
C HIS A 541 0.19 -12.63 22.36
N HIS A 542 -0.10 -12.48 23.66
CA HIS A 542 -1.04 -13.37 24.39
C HIS A 542 -2.49 -13.27 23.92
N ILE A 543 -2.93 -12.12 23.39
CA ILE A 543 -4.31 -11.95 22.90
C ILE A 543 -4.52 -12.65 21.56
N PHE A 544 -3.53 -12.65 20.69
CA PHE A 544 -3.69 -13.08 19.29
C PHE A 544 -3.01 -14.40 18.95
N PHE A 545 -2.03 -14.85 19.75
CA PHE A 545 -1.23 -16.04 19.51
C PHE A 545 -1.04 -16.91 20.76
#